data_54159219311712c0938a1d06789a59bd
#
_entry.id   54159219311712c0938a1d06789a59bd
#
_cell.length_a   1.000
_cell.length_b   1.000
_cell.length_c   1.000
_cell.angle_alpha   90.00
_cell.angle_beta   90.00
_cell.angle_gamma   90.00
#
_symmetry.space_group_name_H-M   'P 1'
#
loop_
_entity.id
_entity.type
_entity.pdbx_description
1 polymer ?
#
loop_
_entity_poly.entity_id
_entity_poly.type
_entity_poly.pdbx_seq_one_letter_code
_entity_poly.pdbx_strand_id
1 'polypeptide(L)'
;SLIKDNSGYDLKHLFIGSEGTLGIITKLIFKLHPYQPVTQSMMAVLSKISQLNDFFSMAQEIGGEHLVAFELLPGIGIEKALTRYPDLQRPLETRGEWYLLVRFAGQSSVEKPLMRLFQYGFDKGFLSDAALSSSIAQEKNLWEIREQMIPHQYFERTMLKWDVSVPINRIVEFLSQAREAILAIEPDTICYAVGHVGDGNIHYSAFPPNSAATHSHQQVYDVIDRLIWSMGGSIVAEHGVGWVFVDRMRNQKSDIEYAMMKTIKNSFDPQGIMNPGKLLK
;
A
#
# COMPACT_ATOMS: atom_id res chain seq x y z
N SER A 1 19.56 -11.53 -21.98
CA SER A 1 20.23 -11.89 -20.71
C SER A 1 20.10 -13.37 -20.45
N LEU A 2 20.99 -13.92 -19.64
CA LEU A 2 20.90 -15.30 -19.19
C LEU A 2 19.74 -15.43 -18.19
N ILE A 3 19.04 -16.57 -18.24
CA ILE A 3 17.99 -16.90 -17.27
C ILE A 3 18.61 -17.31 -15.93
N LYS A 4 19.76 -18.00 -16.00
CA LYS A 4 20.54 -18.45 -14.83
C LYS A 4 21.95 -17.93 -14.95
N ASP A 5 22.43 -17.27 -13.91
CA ASP A 5 23.82 -16.86 -13.77
C ASP A 5 24.17 -16.85 -12.27
N ASN A 6 25.12 -17.67 -11.89
CA ASN A 6 25.63 -17.78 -10.52
C ASN A 6 27.18 -17.63 -10.50
N SER A 7 27.70 -16.78 -11.38
CA SER A 7 29.16 -16.57 -11.54
C SER A 7 29.73 -15.49 -10.63
N GLY A 8 28.97 -15.02 -9.64
CA GLY A 8 29.39 -13.99 -8.68
C GLY A 8 28.24 -13.38 -7.92
N TYR A 9 28.50 -12.28 -7.23
CA TYR A 9 27.45 -11.53 -6.54
C TYR A 9 26.46 -10.93 -7.53
N ASP A 10 25.16 -10.88 -7.15
CA ASP A 10 24.11 -10.25 -7.95
C ASP A 10 24.15 -8.72 -7.79
N LEU A 11 25.10 -8.09 -8.50
CA LEU A 11 25.38 -6.66 -8.37
C LEU A 11 24.21 -5.75 -8.75
N LYS A 12 23.29 -6.19 -9.62
CA LYS A 12 22.14 -5.37 -10.00
C LYS A 12 21.24 -5.02 -8.81
N HIS A 13 21.13 -5.92 -7.81
CA HIS A 13 20.36 -5.68 -6.60
C HIS A 13 20.98 -4.66 -5.64
N LEU A 14 22.26 -4.28 -5.82
CA LEU A 14 22.82 -3.13 -5.12
C LEU A 14 22.28 -1.80 -5.65
N PHE A 15 21.98 -1.72 -6.94
CA PHE A 15 21.49 -0.49 -7.59
C PHE A 15 19.97 -0.36 -7.55
N ILE A 16 19.24 -1.49 -7.51
CA ILE A 16 17.77 -1.49 -7.34
C ILE A 16 17.46 -1.01 -5.91
N GLY A 17 16.69 0.09 -5.78
CA GLY A 17 16.38 0.69 -4.48
C GLY A 17 17.47 1.58 -3.90
N SER A 18 18.60 1.80 -4.59
CA SER A 18 19.67 2.67 -4.12
C SER A 18 19.37 4.17 -4.21
N GLU A 19 18.25 4.57 -4.76
CA GLU A 19 17.81 5.97 -4.91
C GLU A 19 18.88 6.85 -5.60
N GLY A 20 19.65 6.29 -6.54
CA GLY A 20 20.72 6.99 -7.27
C GLY A 20 21.95 7.31 -6.44
N THR A 21 22.08 6.75 -5.22
CA THR A 21 23.23 7.03 -4.33
C THR A 21 24.48 6.24 -4.66
N LEU A 22 24.36 5.16 -5.45
CA LEU A 22 25.50 4.30 -5.84
C LEU A 22 25.92 4.48 -7.30
N GLY A 23 25.07 5.07 -8.14
CA GLY A 23 25.37 5.22 -9.56
C GLY A 23 24.14 5.59 -10.37
N ILE A 24 24.30 5.67 -11.69
CA ILE A 24 23.25 5.98 -12.66
C ILE A 24 22.99 4.73 -13.50
N ILE A 25 21.74 4.26 -13.50
CA ILE A 25 21.30 3.14 -14.33
C ILE A 25 21.08 3.66 -15.76
N THR A 26 21.91 3.21 -16.71
CA THR A 26 21.84 3.65 -18.10
C THR A 26 21.11 2.70 -19.03
N LYS A 27 21.01 1.41 -18.66
CA LYS A 27 20.30 0.37 -19.42
C LYS A 27 19.64 -0.61 -18.50
N LEU A 28 18.43 -1.06 -18.88
CA LEU A 28 17.63 -2.03 -18.16
C LEU A 28 17.23 -3.18 -19.07
N ILE A 29 17.16 -4.38 -18.51
CA ILE A 29 16.57 -5.56 -19.16
C ILE A 29 15.44 -6.04 -18.26
N PHE A 30 14.20 -5.93 -18.76
CA PHE A 30 13.02 -6.36 -18.03
C PHE A 30 12.62 -7.78 -18.41
N LYS A 31 12.22 -8.57 -17.42
CA LYS A 31 11.45 -9.79 -17.65
C LYS A 31 10.04 -9.39 -18.08
N LEU A 32 9.63 -9.88 -19.24
CA LEU A 32 8.26 -9.68 -19.74
C LEU A 32 7.38 -10.84 -19.31
N HIS A 33 6.11 -10.53 -19.07
CA HIS A 33 5.05 -11.50 -18.82
C HIS A 33 4.03 -11.43 -19.97
N PRO A 34 3.32 -12.52 -20.27
CA PRO A 34 2.25 -12.49 -21.24
C PRO A 34 1.20 -11.44 -20.86
N TYR A 35 0.80 -10.62 -21.83
CA TYR A 35 -0.28 -9.68 -21.62
C TYR A 35 -1.59 -10.43 -21.31
N GLN A 36 -2.30 -9.99 -20.29
CA GLN A 36 -3.59 -10.55 -19.88
C GLN A 36 -4.71 -9.60 -20.33
N PRO A 37 -5.29 -9.84 -21.52
CA PRO A 37 -6.22 -8.91 -22.15
C PRO A 37 -7.60 -8.86 -21.50
N VAL A 38 -7.98 -9.92 -20.78
CA VAL A 38 -9.29 -10.02 -20.15
C VAL A 38 -9.15 -9.68 -18.67
N THR A 39 -9.81 -8.62 -18.25
CA THR A 39 -9.88 -8.20 -16.85
C THR A 39 -11.32 -8.10 -16.40
N GLN A 40 -11.56 -8.35 -15.13
CA GLN A 40 -12.83 -8.06 -14.47
C GLN A 40 -12.58 -7.72 -13.02
N SER A 41 -13.32 -6.74 -12.50
CA SER A 41 -13.17 -6.27 -11.14
C SER A 41 -14.47 -6.43 -10.34
N MET A 42 -14.30 -6.61 -9.04
CA MET A 42 -15.35 -6.60 -8.04
C MET A 42 -15.08 -5.45 -7.06
N MET A 43 -16.10 -4.63 -6.79
CA MET A 43 -16.10 -3.79 -5.60
C MET A 43 -17.07 -4.38 -4.60
N ALA A 44 -16.66 -4.45 -3.33
CA ALA A 44 -17.48 -5.06 -2.29
C ALA A 44 -17.37 -4.27 -0.98
N VAL A 45 -18.43 -4.31 -0.15
CA VAL A 45 -18.43 -3.84 1.23
C VAL A 45 -18.03 -5.00 2.13
N LEU A 46 -16.91 -4.85 2.84
CA LEU A 46 -16.46 -5.83 3.83
C LEU A 46 -17.31 -5.71 5.10
N SER A 47 -17.91 -6.82 5.54
CA SER A 47 -18.81 -6.83 6.69
C SER A 47 -18.09 -6.44 7.99
N LYS A 48 -16.86 -6.94 8.18
CA LYS A 48 -16.01 -6.64 9.33
C LYS A 48 -14.54 -6.63 8.91
N ILE A 49 -13.78 -5.63 9.32
CA ILE A 49 -12.35 -5.55 9.00
C ILE A 49 -11.55 -6.77 9.49
N SER A 50 -11.96 -7.38 10.61
CA SER A 50 -11.32 -8.61 11.14
C SER A 50 -11.36 -9.79 10.18
N GLN A 51 -12.21 -9.76 9.16
CA GLN A 51 -12.36 -10.83 8.17
C GLN A 51 -11.46 -10.61 6.94
N LEU A 52 -10.71 -9.52 6.86
CA LEU A 52 -9.89 -9.16 5.71
C LEU A 52 -8.91 -10.27 5.32
N ASN A 53 -8.15 -10.78 6.29
CA ASN A 53 -7.10 -11.77 6.03
C ASN A 53 -7.67 -13.11 5.55
N ASP A 54 -8.79 -13.54 6.14
CA ASP A 54 -9.46 -14.79 5.74
C ASP A 54 -10.03 -14.68 4.33
N PHE A 55 -10.66 -13.55 4.01
CA PHE A 55 -11.21 -13.32 2.69
C PHE A 55 -10.11 -13.16 1.62
N PHE A 56 -9.00 -12.48 1.96
CA PHE A 56 -7.84 -12.40 1.07
C PHE A 56 -7.22 -13.78 0.79
N SER A 57 -7.05 -14.62 1.82
CA SER A 57 -6.54 -15.99 1.64
C SER A 57 -7.42 -16.80 0.70
N MET A 58 -8.75 -16.65 0.82
CA MET A 58 -9.69 -17.30 -0.09
C MET A 58 -9.62 -16.73 -1.51
N ALA A 59 -9.42 -15.40 -1.64
CA ALA A 59 -9.23 -14.78 -2.95
C ALA A 59 -7.97 -15.32 -3.65
N GLN A 60 -6.90 -15.56 -2.91
CA GLN A 60 -5.67 -16.18 -3.43
C GLN A 60 -5.91 -17.65 -3.84
N GLU A 61 -6.64 -18.42 -3.03
CA GLU A 61 -6.96 -19.83 -3.34
C GLU A 61 -7.83 -19.94 -4.59
N ILE A 62 -8.87 -19.13 -4.69
CA ILE A 62 -9.81 -19.16 -5.81
C ILE A 62 -9.21 -18.56 -7.08
N GLY A 63 -8.50 -17.42 -6.93
CA GLY A 63 -7.97 -16.63 -8.03
C GLY A 63 -6.66 -17.17 -8.59
N GLY A 64 -5.80 -17.72 -7.72
CA GLY A 64 -4.46 -18.15 -8.11
C GLY A 64 -3.71 -17.04 -8.87
N GLU A 65 -3.19 -17.37 -10.06
CA GLU A 65 -2.48 -16.43 -10.94
C GLU A 65 -3.38 -15.36 -11.59
N HIS A 66 -4.71 -15.54 -11.51
CA HIS A 66 -5.66 -14.55 -12.01
C HIS A 66 -5.87 -13.37 -11.06
N LEU A 67 -5.57 -13.53 -9.77
CA LEU A 67 -5.69 -12.43 -8.80
C LEU A 67 -4.53 -11.44 -9.02
N VAL A 68 -4.81 -10.27 -9.59
CA VAL A 68 -3.78 -9.28 -9.93
C VAL A 68 -3.86 -8.01 -9.08
N ALA A 69 -4.98 -7.79 -8.37
CA ALA A 69 -5.09 -6.71 -7.39
C ALA A 69 -6.10 -7.05 -6.30
N PHE A 70 -5.81 -6.63 -5.08
CA PHE A 70 -6.69 -6.73 -3.92
C PHE A 70 -6.45 -5.52 -3.03
N GLU A 71 -7.32 -4.50 -3.19
CA GLU A 71 -7.22 -3.21 -2.54
C GLU A 71 -8.17 -3.11 -1.36
N LEU A 72 -7.71 -2.55 -0.25
CA LEU A 72 -8.53 -2.14 0.89
C LEU A 72 -8.76 -0.63 0.81
N LEU A 73 -10.02 -0.21 0.83
CA LEU A 73 -10.43 1.18 0.64
C LEU A 73 -11.31 1.64 1.82
N PRO A 74 -11.05 2.83 2.39
CA PRO A 74 -11.89 3.37 3.46
C PRO A 74 -13.17 3.98 2.88
N GLY A 75 -14.31 3.73 3.51
CA GLY A 75 -15.61 4.26 3.06
C GLY A 75 -15.65 5.78 2.99
N ILE A 76 -14.98 6.46 3.94
CA ILE A 76 -14.86 7.92 3.89
C ILE A 76 -14.17 8.40 2.60
N GLY A 77 -13.20 7.63 2.09
CA GLY A 77 -12.51 7.95 0.84
C GLY A 77 -13.43 7.84 -0.37
N ILE A 78 -14.25 6.79 -0.44
CA ILE A 78 -15.25 6.61 -1.50
C ILE A 78 -16.25 7.77 -1.50
N GLU A 79 -16.81 8.13 -0.35
CA GLU A 79 -17.77 9.23 -0.25
C GLU A 79 -17.14 10.57 -0.66
N LYS A 80 -15.90 10.82 -0.26
CA LYS A 80 -15.18 12.04 -0.65
C LYS A 80 -14.86 12.08 -2.15
N ALA A 81 -14.44 10.97 -2.74
CA ALA A 81 -14.18 10.86 -4.17
C ALA A 81 -15.44 11.12 -4.99
N LEU A 82 -16.55 10.45 -4.65
CA LEU A 82 -17.84 10.63 -5.34
C LEU A 82 -18.42 12.06 -5.20
N THR A 83 -18.18 12.71 -4.06
CA THR A 83 -18.61 14.10 -3.85
C THR A 83 -17.79 15.08 -4.70
N ARG A 84 -16.48 14.86 -4.79
CA ARG A 84 -15.56 15.76 -5.49
C ARG A 84 -15.60 15.60 -7.01
N TYR A 85 -15.85 14.38 -7.47
CA TYR A 85 -15.87 14.00 -8.88
C TYR A 85 -17.24 13.49 -9.28
N PRO A 86 -18.19 14.38 -9.64
CA PRO A 86 -19.59 14.02 -9.92
C PRO A 86 -19.80 13.07 -11.11
N ASP A 87 -18.80 12.97 -11.99
CA ASP A 87 -18.85 12.07 -13.14
C ASP A 87 -18.65 10.59 -12.73
N LEU A 88 -18.09 10.35 -11.53
CA LEU A 88 -17.93 9.00 -11.00
C LEU A 88 -19.27 8.44 -10.56
N GLN A 89 -19.55 7.21 -11.01
CA GLN A 89 -20.80 6.53 -10.67
C GLN A 89 -20.62 5.72 -9.40
N ARG A 90 -21.58 5.87 -8.45
CA ARG A 90 -21.63 5.05 -7.24
C ARG A 90 -21.79 3.57 -7.59
N PRO A 91 -20.86 2.69 -7.18
CA PRO A 91 -20.95 1.28 -7.57
C PRO A 91 -21.89 0.45 -6.69
N LEU A 92 -22.11 0.86 -5.44
CA LEU A 92 -22.88 0.14 -4.44
C LEU A 92 -23.76 1.12 -3.66
N GLU A 93 -25.00 0.73 -3.37
CA GLU A 93 -25.93 1.52 -2.54
C GLU A 93 -25.59 1.41 -1.05
N THR A 94 -25.14 0.22 -0.61
CA THR A 94 -24.74 -0.02 0.77
C THR A 94 -23.45 0.75 1.10
N ARG A 95 -23.48 1.46 2.22
CA ARG A 95 -22.31 2.17 2.75
C ARG A 95 -21.64 1.33 3.83
N GLY A 96 -20.32 1.24 3.77
CA GLY A 96 -19.52 0.52 4.73
C GLY A 96 -18.31 1.31 5.21
N GLU A 97 -17.72 0.90 6.30
CA GLU A 97 -16.46 1.47 6.79
C GLU A 97 -15.32 1.08 5.87
N TRP A 98 -15.33 -0.14 5.35
CA TRP A 98 -14.29 -0.70 4.51
C TRP A 98 -14.86 -1.33 3.25
N TYR A 99 -14.18 -1.06 2.15
CA TYR A 99 -14.48 -1.64 0.84
C TYR A 99 -13.26 -2.40 0.34
N LEU A 100 -13.54 -3.36 -0.52
CA LEU A 100 -12.54 -4.11 -1.26
C LEU A 100 -12.70 -3.83 -2.75
N LEU A 101 -11.59 -3.59 -3.45
CA LEU A 101 -11.55 -3.58 -4.90
C LEU A 101 -10.62 -4.71 -5.35
N VAL A 102 -11.19 -5.71 -5.98
CA VAL A 102 -10.49 -6.93 -6.39
C VAL A 102 -10.49 -7.02 -7.91
N ARG A 103 -9.34 -7.29 -8.52
CA ARG A 103 -9.23 -7.50 -9.97
C ARG A 103 -8.66 -8.87 -10.28
N PHE A 104 -9.33 -9.56 -11.19
CA PHE A 104 -8.82 -10.76 -11.84
C PHE A 104 -8.46 -10.45 -13.29
N ALA A 105 -7.37 -11.06 -13.78
CA ALA A 105 -6.92 -10.93 -15.16
C ALA A 105 -6.50 -12.29 -15.73
N GLY A 106 -6.61 -12.46 -17.06
CA GLY A 106 -6.25 -13.71 -17.71
C GLY A 106 -6.18 -13.61 -19.24
N GLN A 107 -5.78 -14.72 -19.87
CA GLN A 107 -5.80 -14.88 -21.33
C GLN A 107 -7.22 -15.19 -21.85
N SER A 108 -8.07 -15.75 -21.00
CA SER A 108 -9.47 -16.07 -21.27
C SER A 108 -10.34 -15.51 -20.15
N SER A 109 -11.67 -15.75 -20.21
CA SER A 109 -12.63 -15.26 -19.23
C SER A 109 -12.24 -15.63 -17.79
N VAL A 110 -12.20 -14.64 -16.93
CA VAL A 110 -11.97 -14.73 -15.48
C VAL A 110 -13.28 -14.64 -14.67
N GLU A 111 -14.41 -14.60 -15.35
CA GLU A 111 -15.74 -14.44 -14.76
C GLU A 111 -16.07 -15.57 -13.76
N LYS A 112 -15.81 -16.83 -14.13
CA LYS A 112 -16.12 -17.95 -13.25
C LYS A 112 -15.37 -17.92 -11.91
N PRO A 113 -14.04 -17.76 -11.86
CA PRO A 113 -13.33 -17.67 -10.58
C PRO A 113 -13.73 -16.41 -9.79
N LEU A 114 -13.96 -15.27 -10.44
CA LEU A 114 -14.41 -14.06 -9.75
C LEU A 114 -15.83 -14.21 -9.19
N MET A 115 -16.75 -14.82 -9.95
CA MET A 115 -18.10 -15.12 -9.49
C MET A 115 -18.10 -16.12 -8.31
N ARG A 116 -17.19 -17.11 -8.34
CA ARG A 116 -17.00 -18.03 -7.20
C ARG A 116 -16.54 -17.29 -5.93
N LEU A 117 -15.62 -16.33 -6.05
CA LEU A 117 -15.18 -15.51 -4.93
C LEU A 117 -16.32 -14.63 -4.41
N PHE A 118 -17.10 -14.01 -5.30
CA PHE A 118 -18.29 -13.24 -4.99
C PHE A 118 -19.29 -14.07 -4.17
N GLN A 119 -19.68 -15.24 -4.68
CA GLN A 119 -20.61 -16.13 -4.01
C GLN A 119 -20.12 -16.55 -2.62
N TYR A 120 -18.86 -16.98 -2.55
CA TYR A 120 -18.24 -17.37 -1.30
C TYR A 120 -18.28 -16.23 -0.26
N GLY A 121 -18.02 -15.00 -0.69
CA GLY A 121 -18.04 -13.83 0.17
C GLY A 121 -19.40 -13.62 0.85
N PHE A 122 -20.50 -13.79 0.12
CA PHE A 122 -21.86 -13.72 0.66
C PHE A 122 -22.22 -14.93 1.51
N ASP A 123 -21.96 -16.13 1.02
CA ASP A 123 -22.30 -17.40 1.72
C ASP A 123 -21.65 -17.49 3.11
N LYS A 124 -20.46 -16.92 3.26
CA LYS A 124 -19.70 -16.89 4.53
C LYS A 124 -19.89 -15.60 5.33
N GLY A 125 -20.66 -14.63 4.82
CA GLY A 125 -20.91 -13.36 5.50
C GLY A 125 -19.68 -12.43 5.56
N PHE A 126 -18.71 -12.60 4.67
CA PHE A 126 -17.59 -11.68 4.53
C PHE A 126 -18.03 -10.36 3.90
N LEU A 127 -18.97 -10.43 2.96
CA LEU A 127 -19.46 -9.29 2.20
C LEU A 127 -20.91 -8.97 2.58
N SER A 128 -21.20 -7.69 2.77
CA SER A 128 -22.57 -7.20 2.98
C SER A 128 -23.21 -6.65 1.69
N ASP A 129 -22.40 -6.24 0.72
CA ASP A 129 -22.81 -5.82 -0.62
C ASP A 129 -21.63 -5.97 -1.58
N ALA A 130 -21.90 -6.24 -2.87
CA ALA A 130 -20.84 -6.29 -3.87
C ALA A 130 -21.41 -6.15 -5.29
N ALA A 131 -20.60 -5.59 -6.20
CA ALA A 131 -20.89 -5.52 -7.63
C ALA A 131 -19.68 -5.97 -8.45
N LEU A 132 -19.97 -6.73 -9.52
CA LEU A 132 -18.99 -7.12 -10.53
C LEU A 132 -19.07 -6.17 -11.72
N SER A 133 -17.93 -5.76 -12.26
CA SER A 133 -17.94 -5.01 -13.52
C SER A 133 -18.44 -5.88 -14.66
N SER A 134 -19.41 -5.40 -15.43
CA SER A 134 -19.97 -6.08 -16.61
C SER A 134 -19.55 -5.40 -17.91
N SER A 135 -18.78 -4.33 -17.85
CA SER A 135 -18.25 -3.60 -18.99
C SER A 135 -16.91 -2.92 -18.65
N ILE A 136 -16.14 -2.61 -19.69
CA ILE A 136 -14.89 -1.83 -19.55
C ILE A 136 -15.15 -0.48 -18.88
N ALA A 137 -16.27 0.17 -19.20
CA ALA A 137 -16.61 1.47 -18.59
C ALA A 137 -16.88 1.36 -17.10
N GLN A 138 -17.58 0.32 -16.66
CA GLN A 138 -17.80 0.06 -15.23
C GLN A 138 -16.50 -0.27 -14.52
N GLU A 139 -15.66 -1.14 -15.09
CA GLU A 139 -14.37 -1.45 -14.52
C GLU A 139 -13.51 -0.21 -14.37
N LYS A 140 -13.44 0.62 -15.42
CA LYS A 140 -12.74 1.90 -15.37
C LYS A 140 -13.26 2.80 -14.25
N ASN A 141 -14.57 2.91 -14.08
CA ASN A 141 -15.17 3.70 -13.00
C ASN A 141 -14.76 3.21 -11.60
N LEU A 142 -14.74 1.89 -11.37
CA LEU A 142 -14.29 1.34 -10.08
C LEU A 142 -12.85 1.73 -9.76
N TRP A 143 -11.96 1.63 -10.74
CA TRP A 143 -10.56 1.99 -10.58
C TRP A 143 -10.35 3.49 -10.50
N GLU A 144 -11.12 4.29 -11.24
CA GLU A 144 -11.07 5.76 -11.14
C GLU A 144 -11.45 6.23 -9.74
N ILE A 145 -12.45 5.61 -9.09
CA ILE A 145 -12.78 5.91 -7.69
C ILE A 145 -11.54 5.68 -6.80
N ARG A 146 -10.84 4.56 -6.97
CA ARG A 146 -9.62 4.23 -6.21
C ARG A 146 -8.50 5.24 -6.48
N GLU A 147 -8.27 5.59 -7.73
CA GLU A 147 -7.22 6.54 -8.13
C GLU A 147 -7.47 7.95 -7.57
N GLN A 148 -8.72 8.33 -7.41
CA GLN A 148 -9.10 9.61 -6.82
C GLN A 148 -9.05 9.63 -5.29
N MET A 149 -8.69 8.53 -4.62
CA MET A 149 -8.56 8.47 -3.16
C MET A 149 -7.27 9.14 -2.65
N ILE A 150 -7.11 10.42 -2.96
CA ILE A 150 -5.94 11.24 -2.61
C ILE A 150 -6.28 12.06 -1.36
N PRO A 151 -5.91 11.61 -0.15
CA PRO A 151 -6.48 12.12 1.10
C PRO A 151 -6.20 13.61 1.37
N HIS A 152 -5.04 14.14 0.95
CA HIS A 152 -4.74 15.57 1.15
C HIS A 152 -5.67 16.51 0.37
N GLN A 153 -6.42 16.03 -0.61
CA GLN A 153 -7.42 16.82 -1.33
C GLN A 153 -8.76 16.91 -0.59
N TYR A 154 -8.95 16.12 0.45
CA TYR A 154 -10.23 15.97 1.13
C TYR A 154 -10.29 16.59 2.52
N PHE A 155 -9.14 16.81 3.12
CA PHE A 155 -9.06 17.31 4.49
C PHE A 155 -8.19 18.56 4.53
N GLU A 156 -8.78 19.67 4.98
CA GLU A 156 -8.08 20.95 5.19
C GLU A 156 -7.32 20.94 6.53
N ARG A 157 -6.46 19.94 6.71
CA ARG A 157 -5.67 19.71 7.92
C ARG A 157 -4.25 19.30 7.55
N THR A 158 -3.31 19.47 8.47
CA THR A 158 -1.96 18.91 8.32
C THR A 158 -2.05 17.40 8.14
N MET A 159 -1.39 16.86 7.11
CA MET A 159 -1.33 15.43 6.87
C MET A 159 -0.02 14.86 7.41
N LEU A 160 -0.13 13.94 8.34
CA LEU A 160 0.94 13.01 8.73
C LEU A 160 0.82 11.76 7.86
N LYS A 161 1.91 11.33 7.24
CA LYS A 161 1.89 10.32 6.19
C LYS A 161 2.91 9.22 6.44
N TRP A 162 2.49 7.98 6.18
CA TRP A 162 3.34 6.78 6.16
C TRP A 162 3.05 5.97 4.91
N ASP A 163 4.10 5.35 4.39
CA ASP A 163 4.05 4.33 3.34
C ASP A 163 4.49 3.00 3.97
N VAL A 164 3.54 2.38 4.69
CA VAL A 164 3.81 1.26 5.58
C VAL A 164 3.86 -0.06 4.82
N SER A 165 4.79 -0.94 5.18
CA SER A 165 4.69 -2.36 4.88
C SER A 165 4.70 -3.16 6.17
N VAL A 166 3.70 -4.03 6.35
CA VAL A 166 3.62 -4.98 7.47
C VAL A 166 3.32 -6.38 6.93
N PRO A 167 3.64 -7.47 7.68
CA PRO A 167 3.18 -8.80 7.29
C PRO A 167 1.67 -8.81 7.02
N ILE A 168 1.24 -9.42 5.92
CA ILE A 168 -0.16 -9.36 5.45
C ILE A 168 -1.14 -9.74 6.55
N ASN A 169 -0.83 -10.79 7.32
CA ASN A 169 -1.66 -11.26 8.43
C ASN A 169 -1.74 -10.28 9.61
N ARG A 170 -0.93 -9.22 9.63
CA ARG A 170 -0.92 -8.18 10.66
C ARG A 170 -1.54 -6.86 10.22
N ILE A 171 -2.05 -6.75 8.99
CA ILE A 171 -2.67 -5.51 8.49
C ILE A 171 -3.80 -5.05 9.40
N VAL A 172 -4.72 -5.95 9.75
CA VAL A 172 -5.88 -5.61 10.61
C VAL A 172 -5.43 -5.15 11.99
N GLU A 173 -4.46 -5.84 12.58
CA GLU A 173 -3.86 -5.48 13.87
C GLU A 173 -3.21 -4.10 13.80
N PHE A 174 -2.43 -3.84 12.72
CA PHE A 174 -1.81 -2.53 12.50
C PHE A 174 -2.85 -1.41 12.41
N LEU A 175 -3.89 -1.57 11.60
CA LEU A 175 -4.94 -0.55 11.43
C LEU A 175 -5.62 -0.20 12.75
N SER A 176 -5.94 -1.19 13.58
CA SER A 176 -6.58 -0.99 14.89
C SER A 176 -5.63 -0.28 15.85
N GLN A 177 -4.43 -0.83 16.06
CA GLN A 177 -3.46 -0.29 17.02
C GLN A 177 -2.94 1.09 16.63
N ALA A 178 -2.72 1.33 15.33
CA ALA A 178 -2.31 2.64 14.83
C ALA A 178 -3.37 3.70 15.12
N ARG A 179 -4.65 3.39 14.84
CA ARG A 179 -5.76 4.29 15.15
C ARG A 179 -5.87 4.57 16.65
N GLU A 180 -5.82 3.55 17.48
CA GLU A 180 -5.89 3.69 18.94
C GLU A 180 -4.75 4.55 19.48
N ALA A 181 -3.51 4.29 19.03
CA ALA A 181 -2.33 5.03 19.47
C ALA A 181 -2.39 6.52 19.06
N ILE A 182 -2.87 6.82 17.86
CA ILE A 182 -3.04 8.20 17.39
C ILE A 182 -4.11 8.91 18.20
N LEU A 183 -5.28 8.31 18.39
CA LEU A 183 -6.41 8.92 19.10
C LEU A 183 -6.12 9.11 20.61
N ALA A 184 -5.20 8.34 21.18
CA ALA A 184 -4.73 8.55 22.54
C ALA A 184 -3.88 9.84 22.69
N ILE A 185 -3.22 10.28 21.60
CA ILE A 185 -2.41 11.53 21.58
C ILE A 185 -3.29 12.71 21.14
N GLU A 186 -4.04 12.54 20.06
CA GLU A 186 -4.89 13.57 19.44
C GLU A 186 -6.27 12.98 19.11
N PRO A 187 -7.25 13.10 20.04
CA PRO A 187 -8.54 12.42 19.94
C PRO A 187 -9.37 12.74 18.69
N ASP A 188 -9.27 13.97 18.15
CA ASP A 188 -10.04 14.42 16.99
C ASP A 188 -9.32 14.18 15.64
N THR A 189 -8.34 13.29 15.62
CA THR A 189 -7.57 12.96 14.41
C THR A 189 -8.40 12.07 13.48
N ILE A 190 -8.44 12.43 12.21
CA ILE A 190 -9.00 11.56 11.16
C ILE A 190 -7.91 10.61 10.69
N CYS A 191 -8.12 9.31 10.86
CA CYS A 191 -7.25 8.26 10.33
C CYS A 191 -7.77 7.78 8.98
N TYR A 192 -6.87 7.63 8.02
CA TYR A 192 -7.19 7.27 6.64
C TYR A 192 -6.17 6.24 6.14
N ALA A 193 -6.66 5.14 5.58
CA ALA A 193 -5.80 4.08 5.06
C ALA A 193 -6.34 3.54 3.74
N VAL A 194 -5.47 3.47 2.73
CA VAL A 194 -5.68 2.75 1.47
C VAL A 194 -4.57 1.71 1.38
N GLY A 195 -4.89 0.47 1.00
CA GLY A 195 -3.89 -0.58 1.07
C GLY A 195 -3.90 -1.56 -0.08
N HIS A 196 -2.68 -1.93 -0.51
CA HIS A 196 -2.40 -3.06 -1.38
C HIS A 196 -2.25 -4.30 -0.49
N VAL A 197 -3.37 -4.99 -0.21
CA VAL A 197 -3.38 -6.12 0.75
C VAL A 197 -2.43 -7.22 0.31
N GLY A 198 -2.28 -7.42 -1.03
CA GLY A 198 -1.49 -8.50 -1.60
C GLY A 198 0.00 -8.49 -1.26
N ASP A 199 0.56 -7.34 -0.93
CA ASP A 199 1.98 -7.16 -0.58
C ASP A 199 2.21 -6.52 0.81
N GLY A 200 1.11 -6.25 1.53
CA GLY A 200 1.18 -5.69 2.89
C GLY A 200 1.44 -4.19 2.93
N ASN A 201 1.38 -3.50 1.79
CA ASN A 201 1.59 -2.05 1.73
C ASN A 201 0.30 -1.29 2.08
N ILE A 202 0.40 -0.37 3.04
CA ILE A 202 -0.69 0.49 3.50
C ILE A 202 -0.24 1.94 3.44
N HIS A 203 -0.87 2.72 2.58
CA HIS A 203 -0.75 4.19 2.59
C HIS A 203 -1.58 4.74 3.74
N TYR A 204 -0.93 4.93 4.87
CA TYR A 204 -1.58 5.40 6.09
C TYR A 204 -1.40 6.90 6.26
N SER A 205 -2.48 7.61 6.56
CA SER A 205 -2.47 9.05 6.82
C SER A 205 -3.28 9.39 8.07
N ALA A 206 -2.79 10.37 8.81
CA ALA A 206 -3.48 10.94 9.95
C ALA A 206 -3.62 12.46 9.76
N PHE A 207 -4.80 12.99 10.05
CA PHE A 207 -5.14 14.40 9.94
C PHE A 207 -5.53 14.93 11.31
N PRO A 208 -4.56 15.33 12.15
CA PRO A 208 -4.85 15.93 13.45
C PRO A 208 -5.64 17.25 13.28
N PRO A 209 -6.39 17.70 14.29
CA PRO A 209 -7.07 18.98 14.23
C PRO A 209 -6.08 20.13 14.05
N ASN A 210 -6.51 21.23 13.41
CA ASN A 210 -5.64 22.39 13.17
C ASN A 210 -5.14 23.06 14.46
N SER A 211 -5.80 22.78 15.58
CA SER A 211 -5.37 23.22 16.93
C SER A 211 -4.26 22.35 17.54
N ALA A 212 -3.94 21.20 16.93
CA ALA A 212 -2.92 20.30 17.44
C ALA A 212 -1.54 20.96 17.44
N ALA A 213 -0.80 20.77 18.51
CA ALA A 213 0.54 21.31 18.62
C ALA A 213 1.55 20.52 17.78
N THR A 214 2.56 21.21 17.24
CA THR A 214 3.59 20.55 16.40
C THR A 214 4.31 19.40 17.13
N HIS A 215 4.49 19.49 18.45
CA HIS A 215 5.12 18.40 19.20
C HIS A 215 4.27 17.12 19.25
N SER A 216 2.93 17.21 19.21
CA SER A 216 2.08 16.03 19.15
C SER A 216 2.19 15.33 17.80
N HIS A 217 2.46 16.06 16.71
CA HIS A 217 2.75 15.43 15.40
C HIS A 217 4.00 14.54 15.47
N GLN A 218 5.07 14.99 16.15
CA GLN A 218 6.26 14.16 16.33
C GLN A 218 5.98 12.94 17.21
N GLN A 219 5.20 13.09 18.26
CA GLN A 219 4.79 11.96 19.11
C GLN A 219 3.97 10.92 18.32
N VAL A 220 3.09 11.38 17.41
CA VAL A 220 2.34 10.49 16.53
C VAL A 220 3.28 9.73 15.57
N TYR A 221 4.27 10.43 14.96
CA TYR A 221 5.29 9.74 14.14
C TYR A 221 6.04 8.69 14.96
N ASP A 222 6.51 9.05 16.15
CA ASP A 222 7.32 8.15 16.98
C ASP A 222 6.56 6.90 17.44
N VAL A 223 5.28 7.04 17.80
CA VAL A 223 4.47 5.90 18.23
C VAL A 223 4.14 4.96 17.08
N ILE A 224 3.81 5.52 15.92
CA ILE A 224 3.48 4.70 14.74
C ILE A 224 4.72 4.01 14.17
N ASP A 225 5.87 4.68 14.13
CA ASP A 225 7.12 4.05 13.69
C ASP A 225 7.50 2.87 14.60
N ARG A 226 7.44 3.05 15.92
CA ARG A 226 7.69 1.95 16.88
C ARG A 226 6.69 0.80 16.70
N LEU A 227 5.43 1.11 16.45
CA LEU A 227 4.41 0.10 16.19
C LEU A 227 4.77 -0.73 14.95
N ILE A 228 5.08 -0.07 13.82
CA ILE A 228 5.48 -0.72 12.58
C ILE A 228 6.69 -1.63 12.79
N TRP A 229 7.73 -1.14 13.47
CA TRP A 229 8.94 -1.92 13.75
C TRP A 229 8.66 -3.12 14.66
N SER A 230 7.81 -2.95 15.67
CA SER A 230 7.41 -4.06 16.56
C SER A 230 6.66 -5.17 15.83
N MET A 231 6.06 -4.84 14.69
CA MET A 231 5.39 -5.79 13.80
C MET A 231 6.33 -6.43 12.76
N GLY A 232 7.61 -6.07 12.75
CA GLY A 232 8.57 -6.50 11.72
C GLY A 232 8.33 -5.80 10.37
N GLY A 233 7.64 -4.65 10.38
CA GLY A 233 7.30 -3.88 9.21
C GLY A 233 8.36 -2.85 8.82
N SER A 234 8.09 -2.11 7.75
CA SER A 234 8.89 -0.99 7.24
C SER A 234 8.05 0.29 7.20
N ILE A 235 8.67 1.42 7.54
CA ILE A 235 8.05 2.76 7.43
C ILE A 235 8.10 3.31 6.00
N VAL A 236 8.78 2.61 5.10
CA VAL A 236 8.93 2.96 3.69
C VAL A 236 8.77 1.67 2.88
N ALA A 237 7.64 1.50 2.22
CA ALA A 237 7.35 0.33 1.41
C ALA A 237 7.82 0.50 -0.04
N GLU A 238 7.33 1.54 -0.73
CA GLU A 238 7.58 1.77 -2.16
C GLU A 238 8.12 3.17 -2.50
N HIS A 239 7.85 4.20 -1.66
CA HIS A 239 8.19 5.59 -2.00
C HIS A 239 9.67 5.95 -1.81
N GLY A 240 10.47 5.08 -1.19
CA GLY A 240 11.86 5.36 -0.86
C GLY A 240 12.05 6.23 0.39
N VAL A 241 13.27 6.25 0.92
CA VAL A 241 13.68 7.01 2.11
C VAL A 241 13.84 8.49 1.77
N GLY A 242 14.40 8.78 0.60
CA GLY A 242 14.73 10.14 0.17
C GLY A 242 15.63 10.85 1.18
N TRP A 243 15.32 12.13 1.42
CA TRP A 243 15.98 12.94 2.47
C TRP A 243 15.10 13.11 3.71
N VAL A 244 13.80 12.87 3.58
CA VAL A 244 12.83 13.11 4.66
C VAL A 244 12.91 12.04 5.74
N PHE A 245 13.10 10.78 5.33
CA PHE A 245 13.03 9.63 6.23
C PHE A 245 14.41 9.11 6.68
N VAL A 246 15.52 9.79 6.36
CA VAL A 246 16.88 9.31 6.65
C VAL A 246 17.07 9.02 8.14
N ASP A 247 16.66 9.94 9.03
CA ASP A 247 16.82 9.76 10.47
C ASP A 247 15.89 8.67 11.02
N ARG A 248 14.66 8.60 10.52
CA ARG A 248 13.68 7.56 10.88
C ARG A 248 14.16 6.18 10.44
N MET A 249 14.66 6.06 9.19
CA MET A 249 15.26 4.82 8.67
C MET A 249 16.48 4.41 9.51
N ARG A 250 17.35 5.37 9.88
CA ARG A 250 18.50 5.08 10.75
C ARG A 250 18.08 4.44 12.07
N ASN A 251 16.98 4.89 12.68
CA ASN A 251 16.44 4.32 13.91
C ASN A 251 15.91 2.87 13.73
N GLN A 252 15.50 2.51 12.53
CA GLN A 252 15.04 1.16 12.20
C GLN A 252 16.21 0.17 11.99
N LYS A 253 17.35 0.67 11.46
CA LYS A 253 18.48 -0.16 11.09
C LYS A 253 19.42 -0.44 12.26
N SER A 254 19.89 -1.68 12.38
CA SER A 254 20.98 -2.01 13.30
C SER A 254 22.26 -1.27 12.92
N ASP A 255 23.16 -1.12 13.90
CA ASP A 255 24.48 -0.50 13.64
C ASP A 255 25.28 -1.26 12.59
N ILE A 256 25.14 -2.59 12.55
CA ILE A 256 25.84 -3.45 11.56
C ILE A 256 25.28 -3.17 10.16
N GLU A 257 23.96 -3.21 9.97
CA GLU A 257 23.33 -2.93 8.67
C GLU A 257 23.71 -1.53 8.18
N TYR A 258 23.63 -0.54 9.05
CA TYR A 258 23.96 0.85 8.69
C TYR A 258 25.44 1.01 8.32
N ALA A 259 26.37 0.35 9.04
CA ALA A 259 27.79 0.34 8.70
C ALA A 259 28.05 -0.34 7.34
N MET A 260 27.37 -1.45 7.06
CA MET A 260 27.46 -2.11 5.74
C MET A 260 26.95 -1.21 4.61
N MET A 261 25.80 -0.53 4.81
CA MET A 261 25.28 0.42 3.82
C MET A 261 26.27 1.56 3.56
N LYS A 262 26.89 2.12 4.59
CA LYS A 262 27.95 3.15 4.44
C LYS A 262 29.17 2.62 3.70
N THR A 263 29.60 1.40 3.99
CA THR A 263 30.72 0.77 3.30
C THR A 263 30.44 0.61 1.81
N ILE A 264 29.26 0.14 1.45
CA ILE A 264 28.81 0.03 0.05
C ILE A 264 28.81 1.42 -0.61
N LYS A 265 28.19 2.41 0.02
CA LYS A 265 28.16 3.80 -0.48
C LYS A 265 29.56 4.33 -0.75
N ASN A 266 30.46 4.22 0.23
CA ASN A 266 31.84 4.73 0.11
C ASN A 266 32.66 3.99 -0.96
N SER A 267 32.37 2.71 -1.19
CA SER A 267 33.03 1.91 -2.22
C SER A 267 32.66 2.33 -3.64
N PHE A 268 31.38 2.68 -3.87
CA PHE A 268 30.85 3.10 -5.19
C PHE A 268 30.97 4.61 -5.43
N ASP A 269 30.90 5.41 -4.39
CA ASP A 269 30.91 6.87 -4.46
C ASP A 269 31.83 7.47 -3.39
N PRO A 270 33.16 7.26 -3.50
CA PRO A 270 34.11 7.75 -2.49
C PRO A 270 34.18 9.28 -2.40
N GLN A 271 33.73 9.99 -3.42
CA GLN A 271 33.68 11.46 -3.45
C GLN A 271 32.35 12.03 -2.92
N GLY A 272 31.32 11.19 -2.68
CA GLY A 272 30.03 11.61 -2.16
C GLY A 272 29.21 12.51 -3.10
N ILE A 273 29.40 12.36 -4.42
CA ILE A 273 28.73 13.19 -5.45
C ILE A 273 27.38 12.61 -5.92
N MET A 274 27.14 11.32 -5.67
CA MET A 274 25.95 10.63 -6.14
C MET A 274 24.80 10.86 -5.16
N ASN A 275 23.82 11.66 -5.56
CA ASN A 275 22.59 11.98 -4.84
C ASN A 275 22.81 12.23 -3.32
N PRO A 276 23.62 13.22 -2.94
CA PRO A 276 24.04 13.43 -1.56
C PRO A 276 22.88 13.75 -0.63
N GLY A 277 22.95 13.24 0.62
CA GLY A 277 21.93 13.46 1.65
C GLY A 277 20.64 12.66 1.46
N LYS A 278 20.62 11.71 0.54
CA LYS A 278 19.54 10.75 0.36
C LYS A 278 19.97 9.40 0.90
N LEU A 279 19.02 8.65 1.45
CA LEU A 279 19.18 7.31 2.01
C LEU A 279 20.13 7.25 3.22
N LEU A 280 21.29 7.86 3.13
CA LEU A 280 22.35 7.87 4.19
C LEU A 280 22.83 9.31 4.48
N LYS A 281 23.28 9.51 5.74
CA LYS A 281 24.03 10.67 6.21
C LYS A 281 25.46 10.32 6.48
#